data_ebc803f919f676847bcc016ef87c04e1
#
_entry.id   ebc803f919f676847bcc016ef87c04e1
#
_cell.length_a   1.000
_cell.length_b   1.000
_cell.length_c   1.000
_cell.angle_alpha   90.00
_cell.angle_beta   90.00
_cell.angle_gamma   90.00
#
_symmetry.space_group_name_H-M   'P 1'
#
loop_
_entity.id
_entity.type
_entity.pdbx_description
1 polymer ?
#
loop_
_entity_poly.entity_id
_entity_poly.type
_entity_poly.pdbx_seq_one_letter_code
_entity_poly.pdbx_strand_id
1 'polypeptide(L)'
;MSQTAVHGVLVIDKPPGVTSRRVVDAVYRTLATKAVGHAGTLDPLARGVVVVCAGNARKLVDFIHQQEKAYTVSFLLGRSSPSDDFETEVSLENEPYRPSLQEVEASLQTQRGTILQVPCSYSAKKIAGKRAYKLARLGKQVVLPPKEIHISHLEITAYEWPRLELSLVCSSGTFVRALGPVSYTHLTLPTTPY
;
A
#
# COMPACT_ATOMS: atom_id res chain seq x y z
N MET A 1 31.10 -8.17 -29.49
CA MET A 1 30.83 -9.11 -28.38
C MET A 1 29.32 -9.12 -28.12
N SER A 2 28.64 -10.24 -28.35
CA SER A 2 27.23 -10.37 -28.06
C SER A 2 27.05 -10.31 -26.55
N GLN A 3 26.39 -9.24 -26.04
CA GLN A 3 26.02 -9.19 -24.63
C GLN A 3 25.06 -10.35 -24.36
N THR A 4 25.47 -11.26 -23.48
CA THR A 4 24.62 -12.37 -23.05
C THR A 4 23.39 -11.76 -22.39
N ALA A 5 22.20 -12.07 -22.91
CA ALA A 5 20.95 -11.54 -22.38
C ALA A 5 20.76 -12.02 -20.94
N VAL A 6 20.67 -11.08 -19.99
CA VAL A 6 20.48 -11.41 -18.57
C VAL A 6 19.01 -11.71 -18.31
N HIS A 7 18.73 -12.88 -17.73
CA HIS A 7 17.40 -13.32 -17.34
C HIS A 7 17.41 -13.74 -15.87
N GLY A 8 16.47 -13.26 -15.07
CA GLY A 8 16.39 -13.68 -13.68
C GLY A 8 15.43 -12.81 -12.85
N VAL A 9 15.27 -13.24 -11.61
CA VAL A 9 14.48 -12.55 -10.58
C VAL A 9 15.43 -12.06 -9.50
N LEU A 10 15.28 -10.80 -9.13
CA LEU A 10 16.02 -10.18 -8.02
C LEU A 10 15.04 -9.81 -6.92
N VAL A 11 15.40 -10.13 -5.68
CA VAL A 11 14.70 -9.72 -4.48
C VAL A 11 15.50 -8.60 -3.84
N ILE A 12 14.92 -7.40 -3.82
CA ILE A 12 15.64 -6.18 -3.41
C ILE A 12 14.94 -5.56 -2.21
N ASP A 13 15.68 -5.32 -1.13
CA ASP A 13 15.20 -4.52 0.00
C ASP A 13 15.24 -3.03 -0.41
N LYS A 14 14.07 -2.48 -0.67
CA LYS A 14 13.90 -1.08 -1.03
C LYS A 14 14.05 -0.20 0.21
N PRO A 15 15.00 0.75 0.26
CA PRO A 15 15.05 1.69 1.37
C PRO A 15 13.88 2.68 1.33
N PRO A 16 13.54 3.33 2.46
CA PRO A 16 12.58 4.42 2.48
C PRO A 16 13.07 5.63 1.68
N GLY A 17 12.15 6.47 1.20
CA GLY A 17 12.44 7.64 0.39
C GLY A 17 12.74 7.35 -1.09
N VAL A 18 12.73 6.07 -1.50
CA VAL A 18 13.01 5.64 -2.88
C VAL A 18 11.76 5.01 -3.50
N THR A 19 11.44 5.38 -4.73
CA THR A 19 10.31 4.75 -5.45
C THR A 19 10.70 3.37 -6.00
N SER A 20 9.74 2.45 -6.13
CA SER A 20 9.96 1.15 -6.80
C SER A 20 10.48 1.32 -8.24
N ARG A 21 10.12 2.41 -8.92
CA ARG A 21 10.66 2.75 -10.24
C ARG A 21 12.17 3.02 -10.21
N ARG A 22 12.67 3.74 -9.20
CA ARG A 22 14.11 3.98 -9.04
C ARG A 22 14.90 2.70 -8.80
N VAL A 23 14.31 1.73 -8.11
CA VAL A 23 14.90 0.38 -7.95
C VAL A 23 15.06 -0.30 -9.31
N VAL A 24 14.00 -0.29 -10.14
CA VAL A 24 14.06 -0.83 -11.52
C VAL A 24 15.11 -0.10 -12.35
N ASP A 25 15.21 1.22 -12.26
CA ASP A 25 16.19 2.03 -13.00
C ASP A 25 17.64 1.72 -12.57
N ALA A 26 17.86 1.40 -11.30
CA ALA A 26 19.17 0.94 -10.81
C ALA A 26 19.55 -0.42 -11.42
N VAL A 27 18.64 -1.40 -11.37
CA VAL A 27 18.84 -2.73 -11.98
C VAL A 27 19.06 -2.60 -13.49
N TYR A 28 18.28 -1.77 -14.18
CA TYR A 28 18.45 -1.48 -15.60
C TYR A 28 19.87 -1.01 -15.92
N ARG A 29 20.42 -0.07 -15.14
CA ARG A 29 21.79 0.44 -15.34
C ARG A 29 22.83 -0.62 -15.07
N THR A 30 22.69 -1.38 -13.97
CA THR A 30 23.65 -2.40 -13.56
C THR A 30 23.71 -3.56 -14.55
N LEU A 31 22.56 -4.02 -15.05
CA LEU A 31 22.48 -5.15 -15.99
C LEU A 31 22.59 -4.72 -17.46
N ALA A 32 22.67 -3.41 -17.74
CA ALA A 32 22.69 -2.86 -19.10
C ALA A 32 21.57 -3.40 -20.01
N THR A 33 20.36 -3.65 -19.44
CA THR A 33 19.24 -4.23 -20.19
C THR A 33 17.93 -3.45 -19.97
N LYS A 34 17.23 -3.13 -21.08
CA LYS A 34 15.93 -2.45 -21.03
C LYS A 34 14.77 -3.36 -20.58
N ALA A 35 14.99 -4.66 -20.60
CA ALA A 35 13.97 -5.64 -20.27
C ALA A 35 13.89 -5.90 -18.76
N VAL A 36 13.55 -4.85 -17.96
CA VAL A 36 13.43 -4.93 -16.50
C VAL A 36 12.07 -4.41 -16.07
N GLY A 37 11.44 -5.04 -15.08
CA GLY A 37 10.18 -4.62 -14.46
C GLY A 37 10.07 -5.14 -13.05
N HIS A 38 9.19 -4.54 -12.22
CA HIS A 38 8.90 -5.01 -10.86
C HIS A 38 7.53 -5.67 -10.78
N ALA A 39 7.38 -6.63 -9.86
CA ALA A 39 6.16 -7.37 -9.60
C ALA A 39 5.42 -6.86 -8.33
N GLY A 40 5.29 -5.57 -8.20
CA GLY A 40 4.62 -4.92 -7.06
C GLY A 40 5.22 -3.55 -6.78
N THR A 41 4.37 -2.63 -6.37
CA THR A 41 4.79 -1.26 -6.01
C THR A 41 4.75 -1.13 -4.49
N LEU A 42 5.86 -0.69 -3.91
CA LEU A 42 5.89 -0.13 -2.57
C LEU A 42 5.87 1.41 -2.68
N ASP A 43 5.14 2.04 -1.78
CA ASP A 43 5.10 3.48 -1.65
C ASP A 43 6.50 4.05 -1.34
N PRO A 44 6.80 5.31 -1.66
CA PRO A 44 8.13 5.88 -1.47
C PRO A 44 8.65 5.75 -0.04
N LEU A 45 7.80 6.02 0.96
CA LEU A 45 8.19 5.96 2.37
C LEU A 45 8.27 4.52 2.93
N ALA A 46 7.60 3.56 2.29
CA ALA A 46 7.67 2.17 2.70
C ALA A 46 9.07 1.58 2.41
N ARG A 47 9.51 0.65 3.26
CA ARG A 47 10.70 -0.18 3.05
C ARG A 47 10.30 -1.64 2.85
N GLY A 48 11.20 -2.44 2.31
CA GLY A 48 11.05 -3.89 2.21
C GLY A 48 11.15 -4.41 0.78
N VAL A 49 10.67 -5.61 0.58
CA VAL A 49 10.90 -6.40 -0.63
C VAL A 49 10.22 -5.80 -1.86
N VAL A 50 11.04 -5.54 -2.90
CA VAL A 50 10.59 -5.32 -4.27
C VAL A 50 11.16 -6.42 -5.15
N VAL A 51 10.30 -7.23 -5.74
CA VAL A 51 10.70 -8.27 -6.70
C VAL A 51 10.87 -7.63 -8.06
N VAL A 52 12.07 -7.73 -8.62
CA VAL A 52 12.43 -7.20 -9.94
C VAL A 52 12.73 -8.36 -10.87
N CYS A 53 12.11 -8.33 -12.05
CA CYS A 53 12.30 -9.35 -13.09
C CYS A 53 13.05 -8.77 -14.28
N ALA A 54 14.12 -9.44 -14.74
CA ALA A 54 14.92 -9.07 -15.88
C ALA A 54 14.76 -10.07 -17.05
N GLY A 55 14.80 -9.58 -18.27
CA GLY A 55 14.70 -10.38 -19.48
C GLY A 55 13.41 -11.19 -19.54
N ASN A 56 13.53 -12.48 -19.86
CA ASN A 56 12.39 -13.40 -19.97
C ASN A 56 11.66 -13.64 -18.65
N ALA A 57 12.32 -13.42 -17.49
CA ALA A 57 11.67 -13.55 -16.18
C ALA A 57 10.53 -12.55 -15.97
N ARG A 58 10.40 -11.50 -16.78
CA ARG A 58 9.23 -10.61 -16.76
C ARG A 58 7.90 -11.33 -17.03
N LYS A 59 7.94 -12.48 -17.71
CA LYS A 59 6.74 -13.33 -17.90
C LYS A 59 6.22 -13.94 -16.61
N LEU A 60 7.04 -13.96 -15.55
CA LEU A 60 6.64 -14.45 -14.22
C LEU A 60 5.90 -13.41 -13.38
N VAL A 61 5.85 -12.15 -13.81
CA VAL A 61 5.24 -11.05 -13.04
C VAL A 61 3.79 -11.36 -12.67
N ASP A 62 3.00 -11.91 -13.59
CA ASP A 62 1.59 -12.20 -13.31
C ASP A 62 1.43 -13.33 -12.28
N PHE A 63 2.30 -14.35 -12.29
CA PHE A 63 2.32 -15.40 -11.26
C PHE A 63 2.73 -14.85 -9.89
N ILE A 64 3.68 -13.92 -9.83
CA ILE A 64 4.10 -13.26 -8.58
C ILE A 64 2.96 -12.35 -8.07
N HIS A 65 2.20 -11.73 -8.96
CA HIS A 65 1.03 -10.92 -8.60
C HIS A 65 -0.10 -11.75 -7.98
N GLN A 66 -0.23 -13.02 -8.29
CA GLN A 66 -1.23 -13.91 -7.70
C GLN A 66 -0.89 -14.32 -6.26
N GLN A 67 0.36 -14.12 -5.82
CA GLN A 67 0.77 -14.47 -4.47
C GLN A 67 0.28 -13.42 -3.46
N GLU A 68 -0.06 -13.89 -2.26
CA GLU A 68 -0.31 -13.02 -1.12
C GLU A 68 0.95 -12.26 -0.70
N LYS A 69 0.76 -11.17 0.01
CA LYS A 69 1.83 -10.30 0.49
C LYS A 69 1.66 -10.04 1.97
N ALA A 70 2.75 -10.18 2.72
CA ALA A 70 2.80 -9.86 4.14
C ALA A 70 3.34 -8.45 4.35
N TYR A 71 2.72 -7.72 5.28
CA TYR A 71 3.13 -6.38 5.67
C TYR A 71 3.10 -6.23 7.19
N THR A 72 3.98 -5.36 7.69
CA THR A 72 3.83 -4.72 8.99
C THR A 72 3.61 -3.23 8.75
N VAL A 73 2.70 -2.63 9.48
CA VAL A 73 2.33 -1.21 9.31
C VAL A 73 2.08 -0.55 10.66
N SER A 74 2.48 0.72 10.78
CA SER A 74 2.12 1.56 11.92
C SER A 74 1.21 2.68 11.45
N PHE A 75 0.07 2.86 12.13
CA PHE A 75 -0.83 3.99 11.95
C PHE A 75 -0.72 4.94 13.13
N LEU A 76 -0.90 6.23 12.87
CA LEU A 76 -1.12 7.24 13.90
C LEU A 76 -2.57 7.68 13.84
N LEU A 77 -3.37 7.24 14.81
CA LEU A 77 -4.79 7.56 14.93
C LEU A 77 -5.00 9.03 15.35
N GLY A 78 -6.18 9.58 15.08
CA GLY A 78 -6.49 10.98 15.37
C GLY A 78 -5.76 11.99 14.48
N ARG A 79 -5.30 11.54 13.34
CA ARG A 79 -4.60 12.35 12.33
C ARG A 79 -5.07 11.97 10.95
N SER A 80 -5.02 12.93 10.03
CA SER A 80 -5.35 12.70 8.63
C SER A 80 -4.33 13.38 7.71
N SER A 81 -4.19 12.86 6.50
CA SER A 81 -3.45 13.51 5.43
C SER A 81 -4.09 13.18 4.08
N PRO A 82 -3.97 14.04 3.08
CA PRO A 82 -4.54 13.78 1.75
C PRO A 82 -4.02 12.49 1.08
N SER A 83 -2.83 12.03 1.44
CA SER A 83 -2.20 10.82 0.88
C SER A 83 -2.40 9.56 1.73
N ASP A 84 -3.05 9.66 2.89
CA ASP A 84 -3.16 8.60 3.92
C ASP A 84 -1.77 8.08 4.38
N ASP A 85 -0.74 8.93 4.25
CA ASP A 85 0.63 8.70 4.72
C ASP A 85 1.35 10.03 5.00
N PHE A 86 2.66 9.98 5.24
CA PHE A 86 3.49 11.16 5.51
C PHE A 86 4.09 11.83 4.25
N GLU A 87 3.61 11.51 3.04
CA GLU A 87 4.03 12.23 1.81
C GLU A 87 3.42 13.64 1.73
N THR A 88 2.27 13.83 2.35
CA THR A 88 1.58 15.13 2.42
C THR A 88 1.46 15.61 3.87
N GLU A 89 1.17 16.89 4.05
CA GLU A 89 1.02 17.50 5.35
C GLU A 89 -0.04 16.75 6.20
N VAL A 90 0.33 16.47 7.45
CA VAL A 90 -0.50 15.76 8.40
C VAL A 90 -1.22 16.77 9.29
N SER A 91 -2.54 16.70 9.32
CA SER A 91 -3.41 17.49 10.20
C SER A 91 -3.78 16.68 11.44
N LEU A 92 -3.83 17.36 12.59
CA LEU A 92 -4.39 16.80 13.82
C LEU A 92 -5.89 17.02 13.82
N GLU A 93 -6.65 16.03 14.26
CA GLU A 93 -8.06 16.21 14.56
C GLU A 93 -8.24 16.99 15.87
N ASN A 94 -9.21 17.90 15.89
CA ASN A 94 -9.62 18.56 17.12
C ASN A 94 -10.35 17.52 18.00
N GLU A 95 -9.86 17.34 19.26
CA GLU A 95 -10.44 16.39 20.21
C GLU A 95 -10.59 14.95 19.64
N PRO A 96 -9.48 14.31 19.23
CA PRO A 96 -9.57 13.00 18.60
C PRO A 96 -10.12 11.96 19.58
N TYR A 97 -11.07 11.16 19.11
CA TYR A 97 -11.55 10.01 19.84
C TYR A 97 -10.41 9.04 20.14
N ARG A 98 -10.34 8.55 21.38
CA ARG A 98 -9.31 7.60 21.82
C ARG A 98 -9.94 6.21 22.05
N PRO A 99 -9.96 5.36 21.02
CA PRO A 99 -10.59 4.05 21.17
C PRO A 99 -9.82 3.16 22.13
N SER A 100 -10.55 2.29 22.83
CA SER A 100 -9.97 1.17 23.55
C SER A 100 -9.42 0.11 22.60
N LEU A 101 -8.53 -0.77 23.08
CA LEU A 101 -8.05 -1.90 22.30
C LEU A 101 -9.19 -2.77 21.76
N GLN A 102 -10.22 -2.95 22.55
CA GLN A 102 -11.39 -3.78 22.21
C GLN A 102 -12.19 -3.19 21.02
N GLU A 103 -12.35 -1.87 21.00
CA GLU A 103 -13.00 -1.16 19.88
C GLU A 103 -12.17 -1.21 18.62
N VAL A 104 -10.83 -1.05 18.73
CA VAL A 104 -9.92 -1.20 17.58
C VAL A 104 -10.03 -2.61 17.00
N GLU A 105 -10.00 -3.65 17.84
CA GLU A 105 -10.13 -5.03 17.37
C GLU A 105 -11.49 -5.29 16.70
N ALA A 106 -12.58 -4.78 17.28
CA ALA A 106 -13.91 -4.90 16.68
C ALA A 106 -13.99 -4.26 15.29
N SER A 107 -13.38 -3.08 15.13
CA SER A 107 -13.30 -2.39 13.83
C SER A 107 -12.49 -3.21 12.80
N LEU A 108 -11.36 -3.78 13.19
CA LEU A 108 -10.52 -4.57 12.30
C LEU A 108 -11.16 -5.89 11.88
N GLN A 109 -12.09 -6.44 12.67
CA GLN A 109 -12.87 -7.65 12.29
C GLN A 109 -13.60 -7.45 10.96
N THR A 110 -14.14 -6.26 10.72
CA THR A 110 -14.88 -5.94 9.49
C THR A 110 -13.98 -5.88 8.24
N GLN A 111 -12.68 -5.84 8.43
CA GLN A 111 -11.70 -5.74 7.36
C GLN A 111 -11.02 -7.09 7.03
N ARG A 112 -11.35 -8.17 7.76
CA ARG A 112 -10.85 -9.52 7.49
C ARG A 112 -11.68 -10.22 6.42
N GLY A 113 -11.02 -11.12 5.67
CA GLY A 113 -11.65 -11.88 4.58
C GLY A 113 -11.76 -11.06 3.29
N THR A 114 -12.79 -11.34 2.50
CA THR A 114 -13.01 -10.67 1.21
C THR A 114 -13.86 -9.42 1.41
N ILE A 115 -13.30 -8.27 1.06
CA ILE A 115 -13.94 -6.96 1.21
C ILE A 115 -13.80 -6.12 -0.06
N LEU A 116 -14.67 -5.12 -0.18
CA LEU A 116 -14.55 -4.07 -1.19
C LEU A 116 -13.77 -2.89 -0.63
N GLN A 117 -12.58 -2.63 -1.17
CA GLN A 117 -11.73 -1.51 -0.76
C GLN A 117 -11.71 -0.42 -1.82
N VAL A 118 -11.95 0.83 -1.42
CA VAL A 118 -11.71 2.00 -2.26
C VAL A 118 -10.20 2.31 -2.26
N PRO A 119 -9.53 2.29 -3.42
CA PRO A 119 -8.10 2.61 -3.48
C PRO A 119 -7.82 4.06 -3.09
N CYS A 120 -6.66 4.33 -2.47
CA CYS A 120 -6.21 5.69 -2.17
C CYS A 120 -6.09 6.53 -3.43
N SER A 121 -6.52 7.80 -3.36
CA SER A 121 -6.40 8.76 -4.47
C SER A 121 -4.94 9.02 -4.86
N TYR A 122 -4.01 8.99 -3.89
CA TYR A 122 -2.56 9.07 -4.12
C TYR A 122 -1.96 7.72 -4.50
N SER A 123 -2.45 7.15 -5.61
CA SER A 123 -2.01 5.83 -6.09
C SER A 123 -1.56 5.83 -7.54
N ALA A 124 -0.86 4.76 -7.94
CA ALA A 124 -0.43 4.55 -9.32
C ALA A 124 -1.56 4.07 -10.25
N LYS A 125 -2.79 3.92 -9.75
CA LYS A 125 -3.98 3.61 -10.58
C LYS A 125 -4.15 4.63 -11.69
N LYS A 126 -4.71 4.21 -12.83
CA LYS A 126 -4.99 5.10 -13.95
C LYS A 126 -6.49 5.40 -14.03
N ILE A 127 -6.82 6.67 -14.26
CA ILE A 127 -8.16 7.17 -14.58
C ILE A 127 -8.04 7.89 -15.92
N ALA A 128 -8.79 7.47 -16.92
CA ALA A 128 -8.74 8.03 -18.27
C ALA A 128 -7.28 8.21 -18.79
N GLY A 129 -6.43 7.19 -18.58
CA GLY A 129 -5.03 7.17 -19.00
C GLY A 129 -4.05 7.95 -18.11
N LYS A 130 -4.52 8.76 -17.17
CA LYS A 130 -3.67 9.54 -16.25
C LYS A 130 -3.54 8.83 -14.88
N ARG A 131 -2.38 8.94 -14.24
CA ARG A 131 -2.17 8.38 -12.90
C ARG A 131 -2.97 9.16 -11.85
N ALA A 132 -3.65 8.47 -10.94
CA ALA A 132 -4.49 9.05 -9.90
C ALA A 132 -3.70 10.04 -9.02
N TYR A 133 -2.49 9.69 -8.57
CA TYR A 133 -1.64 10.58 -7.77
C TYR A 133 -1.29 11.90 -8.48
N LYS A 134 -1.17 11.91 -9.83
CA LYS A 134 -0.92 13.16 -10.58
C LYS A 134 -2.12 14.08 -10.56
N LEU A 135 -3.33 13.53 -10.61
CA LEU A 135 -4.57 14.29 -10.53
C LEU A 135 -4.78 14.83 -9.11
N ALA A 136 -4.56 13.99 -8.09
CA ALA A 136 -4.68 14.35 -6.68
C ALA A 136 -3.72 15.52 -6.31
N ARG A 137 -2.46 15.45 -6.74
CA ARG A 137 -1.48 16.54 -6.53
C ARG A 137 -1.86 17.87 -7.22
N LEU A 138 -2.71 17.83 -8.23
CA LEU A 138 -3.28 19.02 -8.88
C LEU A 138 -4.57 19.50 -8.20
N GLY A 139 -4.92 18.96 -7.02
CA GLY A 139 -6.15 19.30 -6.30
C GLY A 139 -7.43 18.79 -6.97
N LYS A 140 -7.34 17.92 -7.98
CA LYS A 140 -8.53 17.35 -8.63
C LYS A 140 -9.11 16.24 -7.77
N GLN A 141 -10.43 16.24 -7.65
CA GLN A 141 -11.14 15.14 -7.01
C GLN A 141 -10.92 13.85 -7.81
N VAL A 142 -10.44 12.82 -7.11
CA VAL A 142 -10.13 11.50 -7.68
C VAL A 142 -11.07 10.49 -7.04
N VAL A 143 -12.02 9.98 -7.82
CA VAL A 143 -12.89 8.89 -7.40
C VAL A 143 -12.45 7.62 -8.10
N LEU A 144 -12.06 6.62 -7.32
CA LEU A 144 -11.68 5.29 -7.81
C LEU A 144 -12.78 4.30 -7.47
N PRO A 145 -13.14 3.40 -8.39
CA PRO A 145 -14.13 2.37 -8.09
C PRO A 145 -13.56 1.41 -7.02
N PRO A 146 -14.43 0.92 -6.12
CA PRO A 146 -14.05 -0.12 -5.20
C PRO A 146 -13.48 -1.33 -5.93
N LYS A 147 -12.53 -2.01 -5.30
CA LYS A 147 -11.94 -3.25 -5.78
C LYS A 147 -12.05 -4.32 -4.71
N GLU A 148 -12.45 -5.53 -5.10
CA GLU A 148 -12.39 -6.67 -4.22
C GLU A 148 -10.95 -7.02 -3.88
N ILE A 149 -10.68 -7.20 -2.60
CA ILE A 149 -9.42 -7.66 -2.03
C ILE A 149 -9.70 -8.75 -0.99
N HIS A 150 -8.68 -9.52 -0.66
CA HIS A 150 -8.76 -10.52 0.40
C HIS A 150 -7.66 -10.28 1.43
N ILE A 151 -8.04 -10.24 2.72
CA ILE A 151 -7.12 -10.15 3.84
C ILE A 151 -7.24 -11.45 4.62
N SER A 152 -6.26 -12.35 4.42
CA SER A 152 -6.23 -13.67 5.02
C SER A 152 -5.77 -13.66 6.49
N HIS A 153 -4.96 -12.64 6.85
CA HIS A 153 -4.51 -12.43 8.22
C HIS A 153 -4.46 -10.93 8.52
N LEU A 154 -4.95 -10.55 9.69
CA LEU A 154 -4.86 -9.18 10.21
C LEU A 154 -4.85 -9.24 11.74
N GLU A 155 -3.77 -8.75 12.35
CA GLU A 155 -3.52 -8.84 13.78
C GLU A 155 -2.94 -7.52 14.32
N ILE A 156 -3.37 -7.12 15.52
CA ILE A 156 -2.75 -6.03 16.28
C ILE A 156 -1.49 -6.58 16.93
N THR A 157 -0.34 -6.03 16.57
CA THR A 157 0.95 -6.40 17.18
C THR A 157 1.30 -5.48 18.35
N ALA A 158 0.85 -4.23 18.31
CA ALA A 158 0.95 -3.28 19.43
C ALA A 158 -0.12 -2.19 19.30
N TYR A 159 -0.60 -1.71 20.44
CA TYR A 159 -1.48 -0.55 20.51
C TYR A 159 -1.17 0.29 21.75
N GLU A 160 -0.72 1.50 21.51
CA GLU A 160 -0.54 2.56 22.52
C GLU A 160 -0.90 3.88 21.86
N TRP A 161 -2.03 4.48 22.29
CA TRP A 161 -2.53 5.70 21.68
C TRP A 161 -1.45 6.79 21.54
N PRO A 162 -1.29 7.41 20.37
CA PRO A 162 -2.08 7.25 19.12
C PRO A 162 -1.55 6.17 18.16
N ARG A 163 -0.57 5.36 18.55
CA ARG A 163 0.11 4.39 17.68
C ARG A 163 -0.61 3.05 17.68
N LEU A 164 -0.94 2.57 16.49
CA LEU A 164 -1.48 1.24 16.21
C LEU A 164 -0.53 0.51 15.26
N GLU A 165 -0.03 -0.65 15.65
CA GLU A 165 0.79 -1.51 14.80
C GLU A 165 0.03 -2.77 14.41
N LEU A 166 0.05 -3.09 13.12
CA LEU A 166 -0.61 -4.26 12.57
C LEU A 166 0.37 -5.12 11.78
N SER A 167 0.14 -6.43 11.84
CA SER A 167 0.66 -7.43 10.91
C SER A 167 -0.48 -7.93 10.02
N LEU A 168 -0.26 -8.01 8.71
CA LEU A 168 -1.30 -8.49 7.80
C LEU A 168 -0.72 -9.30 6.64
N VAL A 169 -1.55 -10.23 6.15
CA VAL A 169 -1.34 -10.95 4.88
C VAL A 169 -2.55 -10.69 3.99
N CYS A 170 -2.32 -10.29 2.77
CA CYS A 170 -3.39 -9.87 1.87
C CYS A 170 -3.09 -10.15 0.39
N SER A 171 -4.15 -10.17 -0.41
CA SER A 171 -4.07 -10.31 -1.85
C SER A 171 -3.36 -9.14 -2.52
N SER A 172 -2.85 -9.37 -3.72
CA SER A 172 -2.23 -8.33 -4.53
C SER A 172 -3.22 -7.21 -4.89
N GLY A 173 -2.71 -6.00 -4.80
CA GLY A 173 -3.47 -4.78 -5.10
C GLY A 173 -4.28 -4.26 -3.93
N THR A 174 -4.10 -4.80 -2.73
CA THR A 174 -4.55 -4.20 -1.47
C THR A 174 -3.77 -2.91 -1.21
N PHE A 175 -4.47 -1.86 -0.83
CA PHE A 175 -3.91 -0.60 -0.39
C PHE A 175 -3.84 -0.58 1.13
N VAL A 176 -2.66 -0.93 1.68
CA VAL A 176 -2.46 -1.01 3.14
C VAL A 176 -2.77 0.31 3.82
N ARG A 177 -2.43 1.44 3.21
CA ARG A 177 -2.75 2.78 3.73
C ARG A 177 -4.24 3.02 3.94
N ALA A 178 -5.08 2.48 3.06
CA ALA A 178 -6.54 2.65 3.16
C ALA A 178 -7.18 1.88 4.32
N LEU A 179 -6.45 1.02 5.02
CA LEU A 179 -6.97 0.34 6.23
C LEU A 179 -7.07 1.28 7.42
N GLY A 180 -6.15 2.23 7.56
CA GLY A 180 -6.11 3.19 8.66
C GLY A 180 -7.34 4.11 8.73
N PRO A 181 -7.64 4.91 7.67
CA PRO A 181 -8.82 5.76 7.63
C PRO A 181 -10.12 5.00 7.85
N VAL A 182 -10.30 3.84 7.22
CA VAL A 182 -11.52 3.03 7.38
C VAL A 182 -11.68 2.59 8.84
N SER A 183 -10.63 2.06 9.47
CA SER A 183 -10.68 1.66 10.88
C SER A 183 -11.07 2.81 11.79
N TYR A 184 -10.44 3.98 11.62
CA TYR A 184 -10.68 5.13 12.47
C TYR A 184 -12.07 5.75 12.23
N THR A 185 -12.54 5.81 10.99
CA THR A 185 -13.88 6.26 10.64
C THR A 185 -14.96 5.37 11.27
N HIS A 186 -14.77 4.05 11.26
CA HIS A 186 -15.69 3.12 11.93
C HIS A 186 -15.75 3.30 13.45
N LEU A 187 -14.64 3.74 14.06
CA LEU A 187 -14.57 4.00 15.50
C LEU A 187 -15.18 5.34 15.91
N THR A 188 -15.18 6.33 15.02
CA THR A 188 -15.65 7.70 15.31
C THR A 188 -17.11 7.95 14.93
N LEU A 189 -17.71 7.11 14.08
CA LEU A 189 -19.13 7.22 13.77
C LEU A 189 -19.96 6.68 14.94
N PRO A 190 -20.94 7.44 15.47
CA PRO A 190 -21.88 6.91 16.44
C PRO A 190 -22.62 5.75 15.78
N THR A 191 -22.44 4.55 16.32
CA THR A 191 -23.27 3.39 15.98
C THR A 191 -24.68 3.63 16.48
N THR A 192 -25.51 4.30 15.69
CA THR A 192 -26.94 4.25 15.88
C THR A 192 -27.42 2.90 15.34
N PRO A 193 -27.91 2.01 16.18
CA PRO A 193 -28.57 0.80 15.68
C PRO A 193 -29.85 1.23 14.96
N TYR A 194 -29.99 0.88 13.70
CA TYR A 194 -31.26 0.89 13.00
C TYR A 194 -32.00 -0.40 13.29
#